data_d498fb61181b65a45701cdbfc269e884
#
_entry.id   d498fb61181b65a45701cdbfc269e884
#
_cell.length_a   1.000
_cell.length_b   1.000
_cell.length_c   1.000
_cell.angle_alpha   90.00
_cell.angle_beta   90.00
_cell.angle_gamma   90.00
#
_symmetry.space_group_name_H-M   'P 1'
#
loop_
_entity.id
_entity.type
_entity.pdbx_description
1 polymer ?
#
loop_
_entity_poly.entity_id
_entity_poly.type
_entity_poly.pdbx_seq_one_letter_code
_entity_poly.pdbx_strand_id
1 'polypeptide(L)'
;MAQPKILLTRIDDRFIYGQDVELWNEAVGSNLVLIVNDEIAADSRKWAPMRVSAPEGVWTRFFSVQRTVDIIHTATPRQLILIMVASPADALALVKGGVPITKISIGHMRAGEDRRPVTPAVAVDDADVAALRELQKLGIELEIRYLPNSNPDPIQLVI
;
A
#
# COMPACT_ATOMS: atom_id res chain seq x y z
N MET A 1 12.75 21.20 -6.53
CA MET A 1 12.71 19.87 -7.11
C MET A 1 11.30 19.31 -7.05
N ALA A 2 10.91 18.60 -8.11
CA ALA A 2 9.58 18.02 -8.16
C ALA A 2 9.45 16.89 -7.12
N GLN A 3 8.30 16.81 -6.47
CA GLN A 3 7.98 15.72 -5.56
C GLN A 3 7.68 14.44 -6.34
N PRO A 4 7.98 13.25 -5.80
CA PRO A 4 7.54 12.00 -6.39
C PRO A 4 6.01 11.98 -6.57
N LYS A 5 5.55 11.39 -7.66
CA LYS A 5 4.11 11.26 -7.92
C LYS A 5 3.60 9.94 -7.40
N ILE A 6 3.23 9.92 -6.13
CA ILE A 6 2.60 8.77 -5.49
C ILE A 6 1.09 8.96 -5.62
N LEU A 7 0.50 8.20 -6.53
CA LEU A 7 -0.91 8.35 -6.86
C LEU A 7 -1.82 7.75 -5.79
N LEU A 8 -1.38 6.65 -5.19
CA LEU A 8 -2.11 5.98 -4.14
C LEU A 8 -1.17 5.06 -3.38
N THR A 9 -1.43 4.87 -2.08
CA THR A 9 -0.81 3.85 -1.25
C THR A 9 -1.90 2.90 -0.76
N ARG A 10 -1.73 1.59 -1.00
CA ARG A 10 -2.68 0.59 -0.54
C ARG A 10 -2.07 -0.32 0.52
N ILE A 11 -2.88 -0.65 1.52
CA ILE A 11 -2.55 -1.70 2.47
C ILE A 11 -3.27 -2.97 2.01
N ASP A 12 -2.48 -3.96 1.60
CA ASP A 12 -2.99 -5.26 1.20
C ASP A 12 -1.92 -6.30 1.48
N ASP A 13 -2.13 -7.11 2.52
CA ASP A 13 -1.13 -8.07 2.99
C ASP A 13 -0.97 -9.30 2.08
N ARG A 14 -1.78 -9.40 1.03
CA ARG A 14 -1.63 -10.43 0.02
C ARG A 14 -0.70 -10.01 -1.11
N PHE A 15 -0.37 -8.72 -1.21
CA PHE A 15 0.42 -8.11 -2.31
C PHE A 15 0.00 -8.58 -3.70
N ILE A 16 -1.22 -8.63 -3.93
CA ILE A 16 -1.80 -9.46 -4.86
C ILE A 16 -1.40 -9.54 -6.22
N TYR A 17 -1.63 -10.55 -6.48
CA TYR A 17 -1.57 -11.39 -7.61
C TYR A 17 -2.80 -11.15 -8.48
N GLY A 18 -2.61 -10.76 -9.74
CA GLY A 18 -3.65 -10.81 -10.74
C GLY A 18 -4.59 -9.61 -10.74
N GLN A 19 -5.88 -9.92 -10.85
CA GLN A 19 -6.88 -8.94 -11.25
C GLN A 19 -7.02 -7.71 -10.36
N ASP A 20 -6.83 -7.87 -9.05
CA ASP A 20 -7.04 -6.73 -8.14
C ASP A 20 -6.00 -5.63 -8.34
N VAL A 21 -4.72 -6.00 -8.49
CA VAL A 21 -3.65 -5.03 -8.75
C VAL A 21 -3.86 -4.37 -10.12
N GLU A 22 -4.24 -5.15 -11.12
CA GLU A 22 -4.52 -4.64 -12.45
C GLU A 22 -5.65 -3.61 -12.43
N LEU A 23 -6.75 -3.93 -11.74
CA LEU A 23 -7.89 -3.01 -11.62
C LEU A 23 -7.50 -1.71 -10.91
N TRP A 24 -6.73 -1.79 -9.83
CA TRP A 24 -6.27 -0.61 -9.11
C TRP A 24 -5.26 0.20 -9.93
N ASN A 25 -4.34 -0.47 -10.62
CA ASN A 25 -3.39 0.19 -11.49
C ASN A 25 -4.10 0.98 -12.59
N GLU A 26 -5.10 0.36 -13.22
CA GLU A 26 -5.90 1.02 -14.25
C GLU A 26 -6.67 2.21 -13.69
N ALA A 27 -7.31 2.04 -12.54
CA ALA A 27 -8.13 3.07 -11.92
C ALA A 27 -7.32 4.32 -11.54
N VAL A 28 -6.09 4.14 -11.05
CA VAL A 28 -5.24 5.26 -10.63
C VAL A 28 -4.31 5.76 -11.74
N GLY A 29 -4.12 4.99 -12.80
CA GLY A 29 -3.28 5.38 -13.92
C GLY A 29 -1.77 5.28 -13.64
N SER A 30 -1.36 4.36 -12.76
CA SER A 30 0.05 4.20 -12.42
C SER A 30 0.81 3.44 -13.52
N ASN A 31 2.10 3.70 -13.63
CA ASN A 31 3.02 2.96 -14.50
C ASN A 31 4.13 2.24 -13.71
N LEU A 32 4.13 2.41 -12.40
CA LEU A 32 5.07 1.75 -11.50
C LEU A 32 4.31 1.27 -10.26
N VAL A 33 4.33 -0.03 -10.02
CA VAL A 33 3.86 -0.61 -8.77
C VAL A 33 5.08 -0.88 -7.89
N LEU A 34 5.13 -0.22 -6.74
CA LEU A 34 6.22 -0.36 -5.80
C LEU A 34 5.73 -1.18 -4.61
N ILE A 35 6.22 -2.40 -4.51
CA ILE A 35 5.92 -3.29 -3.39
C ILE A 35 6.95 -3.03 -2.31
N VAL A 36 6.49 -2.50 -1.19
CA VAL A 36 7.35 -2.12 -0.08
C VAL A 36 7.15 -3.09 1.07
N ASN A 37 8.10 -3.98 1.25
CA ASN A 37 8.07 -4.99 2.30
C ASN A 37 9.47 -5.54 2.50
N ASP A 38 9.94 -5.51 3.74
CA ASP A 38 11.31 -5.90 4.06
C ASP A 38 11.59 -7.37 3.75
N GLU A 39 10.64 -8.26 4.06
CA GLU A 39 10.79 -9.69 3.83
C GLU A 39 10.82 -10.02 2.34
N ILE A 40 9.91 -9.44 1.57
CA ILE A 40 9.85 -9.67 0.12
C ILE A 40 11.07 -9.08 -0.56
N ALA A 41 11.48 -7.87 -0.17
CA ALA A 41 12.66 -7.23 -0.76
C ALA A 41 13.94 -8.04 -0.54
N ALA A 42 14.02 -8.74 0.59
CA ALA A 42 15.18 -9.55 0.94
C ALA A 42 15.23 -10.91 0.23
N ASP A 43 14.15 -11.32 -0.42
CA ASP A 43 14.06 -12.65 -1.06
C ASP A 43 13.55 -12.55 -2.49
N SER A 44 14.48 -12.46 -3.43
CA SER A 44 14.15 -12.30 -4.85
C SER A 44 13.37 -13.49 -5.45
N ARG A 45 13.35 -14.64 -4.78
CA ARG A 45 12.56 -15.78 -5.23
C ARG A 45 11.06 -15.49 -5.18
N LYS A 46 10.65 -14.53 -4.36
CA LYS A 46 9.25 -14.11 -4.22
C LYS A 46 8.80 -13.15 -5.33
N TRP A 47 9.74 -12.61 -6.10
CA TRP A 47 9.45 -11.53 -7.06
C TRP A 47 8.80 -12.03 -8.35
N ALA A 48 9.25 -13.19 -8.87
CA ALA A 48 8.80 -13.65 -10.17
C ALA A 48 7.28 -13.86 -10.26
N PRO A 49 6.62 -14.51 -9.29
CA PRO A 49 5.16 -14.64 -9.34
C PRO A 49 4.43 -13.30 -9.35
N MET A 50 4.95 -12.31 -8.63
CA MET A 50 4.36 -10.97 -8.59
C MET A 50 4.56 -10.22 -9.90
N ARG A 51 5.73 -10.37 -10.53
CA ARG A 51 5.99 -9.76 -11.84
C ARG A 51 5.15 -10.34 -12.95
N VAL A 52 4.90 -11.66 -12.91
CA VAL A 52 4.04 -12.32 -13.89
C VAL A 52 2.61 -11.80 -13.83
N SER A 53 2.17 -11.43 -12.63
CA SER A 53 0.83 -10.89 -12.41
C SER A 53 0.74 -9.40 -12.72
N ALA A 54 1.86 -8.72 -12.96
CA ALA A 54 1.86 -7.29 -13.21
C ALA A 54 1.19 -6.97 -14.55
N PRO A 55 0.44 -5.88 -14.63
CA PRO A 55 -0.15 -5.44 -15.90
C PRO A 55 0.92 -5.13 -16.95
N GLU A 56 0.58 -5.35 -18.20
CA GLU A 56 1.47 -5.01 -19.31
C GLU A 56 1.78 -3.52 -19.32
N GLY A 57 3.05 -3.19 -19.52
CA GLY A 57 3.50 -1.80 -19.56
C GLY A 57 3.70 -1.15 -18.19
N VAL A 58 3.51 -1.91 -17.13
CA VAL A 58 3.69 -1.44 -15.76
C VAL A 58 4.93 -2.10 -15.15
N TRP A 59 5.83 -1.26 -14.63
CA TRP A 59 7.01 -1.74 -13.92
C TRP A 59 6.66 -2.13 -12.50
N THR A 60 7.26 -3.21 -12.01
CA THR A 60 7.14 -3.62 -10.60
C THR A 60 8.52 -3.60 -9.96
N ARG A 61 8.62 -2.97 -8.80
CA ARG A 61 9.84 -2.91 -7.99
C ARG A 61 9.56 -3.40 -6.58
N PHE A 62 10.59 -3.94 -5.94
CA PHE A 62 10.51 -4.52 -4.61
C PHE A 62 11.55 -3.86 -3.73
N PHE A 63 11.11 -3.03 -2.78
CA PHE A 63 12.01 -2.31 -1.90
C PHE A 63 11.67 -2.58 -0.44
N SER A 64 12.69 -2.52 0.43
CA SER A 64 12.45 -2.44 1.87
C SER A 64 11.84 -1.08 2.20
N VAL A 65 11.27 -0.96 3.39
CA VAL A 65 10.77 0.32 3.90
C VAL A 65 11.90 1.35 3.90
N GLN A 66 13.06 0.99 4.45
CA GLN A 66 14.18 1.92 4.56
C GLN A 66 14.70 2.37 3.20
N ARG A 67 14.84 1.44 2.26
CA ARG A 67 15.29 1.81 0.91
C ARG A 67 14.31 2.78 0.24
N THR A 68 13.02 2.55 0.43
CA THR A 68 11.99 3.45 -0.12
C THR A 68 12.15 4.86 0.44
N VAL A 69 12.31 4.98 1.75
CA VAL A 69 12.56 6.27 2.42
C VAL A 69 13.80 6.95 1.83
N ASP A 70 14.86 6.18 1.61
CA ASP A 70 16.15 6.72 1.17
C ASP A 70 16.11 7.23 -0.28
N ILE A 71 15.36 6.56 -1.16
CA ILE A 71 15.49 6.82 -2.60
C ILE A 71 14.23 7.36 -3.30
N ILE A 72 13.08 7.38 -2.64
CA ILE A 72 11.81 7.76 -3.28
C ILE A 72 11.88 9.16 -3.91
N HIS A 73 12.62 10.06 -3.29
CA HIS A 73 12.76 11.44 -3.77
C HIS A 73 13.55 11.55 -5.08
N THR A 74 14.23 10.47 -5.50
CA THR A 74 14.92 10.43 -6.79
C THR A 74 13.99 10.06 -7.95
N ALA A 75 12.74 9.69 -7.65
CA ALA A 75 11.76 9.35 -8.67
C ALA A 75 11.48 10.57 -9.56
N THR A 76 11.36 10.33 -10.86
CA THR A 76 11.07 11.38 -11.83
C THR A 76 9.56 11.64 -11.91
N PRO A 77 9.14 12.82 -12.41
CA PRO A 77 7.71 13.10 -12.62
C PRO A 77 7.02 12.16 -13.61
N ARG A 78 7.78 11.40 -14.38
CA ARG A 78 7.24 10.40 -15.32
C ARG A 78 6.86 9.10 -14.65
N GLN A 79 7.38 8.86 -13.44
CA GLN A 79 7.06 7.68 -12.67
C GLN A 79 5.78 7.94 -11.86
N LEU A 80 4.71 7.28 -12.27
CA LEU A 80 3.39 7.40 -11.65
C LEU A 80 3.21 6.17 -10.74
N ILE A 81 3.30 6.38 -9.44
CA ILE A 81 3.56 5.30 -8.48
C ILE A 81 2.32 4.89 -7.71
N LEU A 82 2.06 3.57 -7.71
CA LEU A 82 1.15 2.92 -6.78
C LEU A 82 2.00 2.16 -5.76
N ILE A 83 1.93 2.53 -4.49
CA ILE A 83 2.66 1.85 -3.42
C ILE A 83 1.75 0.79 -2.79
N MET A 84 2.30 -0.41 -2.59
CA MET A 84 1.63 -1.50 -1.88
C MET A 84 2.42 -1.85 -0.64
N VAL A 85 1.77 -1.85 0.51
CA VAL A 85 2.36 -2.28 1.80
C VAL A 85 1.49 -3.33 2.46
N ALA A 86 2.07 -4.11 3.38
CA ALA A 86 1.36 -5.19 4.05
C ALA A 86 0.58 -4.73 5.29
N SER A 87 0.93 -3.61 5.88
CA SER A 87 0.40 -3.24 7.19
C SER A 87 0.34 -1.73 7.39
N PRO A 88 -0.52 -1.28 8.31
CA PRO A 88 -0.50 0.13 8.73
C PRO A 88 0.84 0.56 9.31
N ALA A 89 1.57 -0.33 9.99
CA ALA A 89 2.88 -0.01 10.57
C ALA A 89 3.89 0.36 9.47
N ASP A 90 3.90 -0.39 8.37
CA ASP A 90 4.80 -0.10 7.25
C ASP A 90 4.42 1.23 6.58
N ALA A 91 3.13 1.49 6.39
CA ALA A 91 2.66 2.76 5.85
C ALA A 91 3.07 3.93 6.75
N LEU A 92 2.94 3.78 8.06
CA LEU A 92 3.34 4.79 9.03
C LEU A 92 4.85 5.06 8.97
N ALA A 93 5.65 4.00 8.86
CA ALA A 93 7.11 4.14 8.74
C ALA A 93 7.50 4.93 7.49
N LEU A 94 6.82 4.71 6.37
CA LEU A 94 7.05 5.47 5.15
C LEU A 94 6.71 6.96 5.35
N VAL A 95 5.55 7.25 5.92
CA VAL A 95 5.11 8.63 6.16
C VAL A 95 6.07 9.35 7.11
N LYS A 96 6.46 8.70 8.20
CA LYS A 96 7.42 9.28 9.15
C LYS A 96 8.80 9.47 8.53
N GLY A 97 9.16 8.64 7.58
CA GLY A 97 10.42 8.76 6.84
C GLY A 97 10.42 9.84 5.75
N GLY A 98 9.31 10.53 5.56
CA GLY A 98 9.22 11.63 4.60
C GLY A 98 8.71 11.26 3.22
N VAL A 99 8.20 10.02 3.03
CA VAL A 99 7.56 9.65 1.78
C VAL A 99 6.25 10.44 1.64
N PRO A 100 6.04 11.18 0.54
CA PRO A 100 4.91 12.11 0.42
C PRO A 100 3.59 11.40 0.09
N ILE A 101 3.12 10.61 1.03
CA ILE A 101 1.84 9.90 0.98
C ILE A 101 0.76 10.84 1.50
N THR A 102 -0.35 10.97 0.77
CA THR A 102 -1.48 11.80 1.19
C THR A 102 -2.74 10.99 1.47
N LYS A 103 -2.87 9.83 0.82
CA LYS A 103 -4.04 8.97 0.96
C LYS A 103 -3.63 7.52 1.03
N ILE A 104 -4.27 6.77 1.92
CA ILE A 104 -4.08 5.33 2.07
C ILE A 104 -5.44 4.63 1.93
N SER A 105 -5.47 3.63 1.05
CA SER A 105 -6.65 2.78 0.84
C SER A 105 -6.36 1.40 1.41
N ILE A 106 -7.22 0.93 2.31
CA ILE A 106 -7.08 -0.38 2.94
C ILE A 106 -7.90 -1.38 2.13
N GLY A 107 -7.22 -2.41 1.60
CA GLY A 107 -7.86 -3.42 0.78
C GLY A 107 -8.03 -4.77 1.46
N HIS A 108 -6.98 -5.23 2.12
CA HIS A 108 -7.00 -6.52 2.79
C HIS A 108 -6.05 -6.54 3.99
N MET A 109 -6.56 -7.03 5.11
CA MET A 109 -5.79 -7.31 6.32
C MET A 109 -6.30 -8.62 6.89
N ARG A 110 -5.42 -9.61 7.05
CA ARG A 110 -5.77 -10.99 7.37
C ARG A 110 -6.59 -11.13 8.65
N ALA A 111 -7.44 -12.14 8.67
CA ALA A 111 -8.14 -12.58 9.87
C ALA A 111 -7.17 -13.34 10.80
N GLY A 112 -7.55 -13.48 12.07
CA GLY A 112 -6.78 -14.22 13.07
C GLY A 112 -7.49 -14.21 14.40
N GLU A 113 -7.10 -15.11 15.30
CA GLU A 113 -7.74 -15.22 16.63
C GLU A 113 -7.56 -13.95 17.46
N ASP A 114 -6.41 -13.30 17.30
CA ASP A 114 -6.05 -12.07 18.01
C ASP A 114 -6.42 -10.81 17.22
N ARG A 115 -7.25 -10.95 16.19
CA ARG A 115 -7.61 -9.85 15.31
C ARG A 115 -9.11 -9.66 15.26
N ARG A 116 -9.54 -8.41 15.37
CA ARG A 116 -10.95 -8.05 15.34
C ARG A 116 -11.42 -7.88 13.89
N PRO A 117 -12.41 -8.67 13.43
CA PRO A 117 -12.94 -8.46 12.08
C PRO A 117 -13.69 -7.14 11.99
N VAL A 118 -13.43 -6.41 10.90
CA VAL A 118 -14.05 -5.10 10.64
C VAL A 118 -14.95 -5.19 9.41
N THR A 119 -14.44 -5.79 8.34
CA THR A 119 -15.18 -6.12 7.11
C THR A 119 -14.82 -7.55 6.72
N PRO A 120 -15.46 -8.15 5.69
CA PRO A 120 -15.05 -9.48 5.24
C PRO A 120 -13.59 -9.59 4.83
N ALA A 121 -12.97 -8.50 4.39
CA ALA A 121 -11.59 -8.50 3.93
C ALA A 121 -10.59 -7.91 4.93
N VAL A 122 -11.07 -7.27 5.99
CA VAL A 122 -10.21 -6.51 6.90
C VAL A 122 -10.44 -6.90 8.35
N ALA A 123 -9.38 -7.35 9.01
CA ALA A 123 -9.34 -7.54 10.46
C ALA A 123 -8.15 -6.78 11.02
N VAL A 124 -8.22 -6.34 12.26
CA VAL A 124 -7.20 -5.48 12.87
C VAL A 124 -6.85 -5.97 14.27
N ASP A 125 -5.62 -5.67 14.68
CA ASP A 125 -5.19 -5.79 16.07
C ASP A 125 -4.96 -4.38 16.67
N ASP A 126 -4.55 -4.32 17.94
CA ASP A 126 -4.33 -3.04 18.61
C ASP A 126 -3.20 -2.23 17.98
N ALA A 127 -2.16 -2.90 17.49
CA ALA A 127 -1.05 -2.24 16.81
C ALA A 127 -1.49 -1.59 15.50
N ASP A 128 -2.35 -2.28 14.75
CA ASP A 128 -2.92 -1.74 13.51
C ASP A 128 -3.75 -0.48 13.79
N VAL A 129 -4.61 -0.54 14.80
CA VAL A 129 -5.45 0.59 15.20
C VAL A 129 -4.58 1.79 15.61
N ALA A 130 -3.55 1.54 16.41
CA ALA A 130 -2.64 2.60 16.85
C ALA A 130 -1.93 3.27 15.66
N ALA A 131 -1.44 2.47 14.71
CA ALA A 131 -0.78 3.00 13.52
C ALA A 131 -1.73 3.82 12.64
N LEU A 132 -2.97 3.35 12.45
CA LEU A 132 -3.97 4.06 11.66
C LEU A 132 -4.36 5.38 12.31
N ARG A 133 -4.50 5.41 13.63
CA ARG A 133 -4.77 6.66 14.36
C ARG A 133 -3.64 7.66 14.22
N GLU A 134 -2.41 7.19 14.29
CA GLU A 134 -1.24 8.04 14.10
C GLU A 134 -1.20 8.63 12.68
N LEU A 135 -1.48 7.81 11.67
CA LEU A 135 -1.57 8.26 10.28
C LEU A 135 -2.64 9.33 10.12
N GLN A 136 -3.80 9.15 10.76
CA GLN A 136 -4.87 10.14 10.71
C GLN A 136 -4.45 11.46 11.36
N LYS A 137 -3.74 11.40 12.48
CA LYS A 137 -3.19 12.60 13.15
C LYS A 137 -2.17 13.33 12.28
N LEU A 138 -1.44 12.61 11.44
CA LEU A 138 -0.48 13.18 10.51
C LEU A 138 -1.14 13.78 9.26
N GLY A 139 -2.46 13.77 9.19
CA GLY A 139 -3.21 14.36 8.08
C GLY A 139 -3.41 13.44 6.87
N ILE A 140 -3.13 12.15 7.02
CA ILE A 140 -3.32 11.20 5.93
C ILE A 140 -4.81 10.83 5.82
N GLU A 141 -5.36 10.92 4.60
CA GLU A 141 -6.71 10.46 4.32
C GLU A 141 -6.73 8.94 4.30
N LEU A 142 -7.65 8.32 5.03
CA LEU A 142 -7.77 6.87 5.12
C LEU A 142 -9.13 6.41 4.61
N GLU A 143 -9.13 5.35 3.81
CA GLU A 143 -10.37 4.70 3.38
C GLU A 143 -10.21 3.19 3.44
N ILE A 144 -11.32 2.49 3.57
CA ILE A 144 -11.39 1.03 3.41
C ILE A 144 -12.14 0.79 2.10
N ARG A 145 -11.45 0.24 1.09
CA ARG A 145 -12.05 0.00 -0.22
C ARG A 145 -11.44 -1.25 -0.84
N TYR A 146 -12.28 -2.23 -1.09
CA TYR A 146 -11.81 -3.50 -1.64
C TYR A 146 -11.40 -3.37 -3.12
N LEU A 147 -12.30 -2.89 -3.97
CA LEU A 147 -12.04 -2.66 -5.40
C LEU A 147 -12.27 -1.18 -5.75
N PRO A 148 -11.67 -0.69 -6.84
CA PRO A 148 -11.81 0.72 -7.21
C PRO A 148 -13.25 1.18 -7.41
N ASN A 149 -14.11 0.27 -7.89
CA ASN A 149 -15.52 0.56 -8.13
C ASN A 149 -16.44 0.18 -6.96
N SER A 150 -15.89 -0.32 -5.87
CA SER A 150 -16.67 -0.62 -4.67
C SER A 150 -16.94 0.66 -3.89
N ASN A 151 -18.04 0.68 -3.14
CA ASN A 151 -18.27 1.74 -2.16
C ASN A 151 -17.26 1.59 -1.01
N PRO A 152 -16.68 2.68 -0.53
CA PRO A 152 -15.77 2.59 0.62
C PRO A 152 -16.56 2.31 1.89
N ASP A 153 -15.97 1.52 2.78
CA ASP A 153 -16.45 1.38 4.14
C ASP A 153 -15.88 2.51 5.00
N PRO A 154 -16.61 3.00 6.01
CA PRO A 154 -16.10 4.09 6.84
C PRO A 154 -14.90 3.66 7.67
N ILE A 155 -13.86 4.50 7.70
CA ILE A 155 -12.68 4.24 8.53
C ILE A 155 -13.04 4.22 10.03
N GLN A 156 -14.16 4.83 10.41
CA GLN A 156 -14.66 4.81 11.77
C GLN A 156 -15.00 3.41 12.29
N LEU A 157 -15.14 2.42 11.41
CA LEU A 157 -15.28 1.02 11.82
C LEU A 157 -14.02 0.52 12.53
N VAL A 158 -12.87 1.13 12.27
CA VAL A 158 -11.57 0.77 12.84
C VAL A 158 -11.15 1.74 13.94
N ILE A 159 -11.28 2.99 13.69
CA ILE A 159 -10.83 4.08 14.55
C ILE A 159 -11.94 5.12 14.68
#